data_8b9e6d69599ab063d39b5b3d48215674
#
_entry.id   8b9e6d69599ab063d39b5b3d48215674
#
_cell.length_a   1.000
_cell.length_b   1.000
_cell.length_c   1.000
_cell.angle_alpha   90.00
_cell.angle_beta   90.00
_cell.angle_gamma   90.00
#
_symmetry.space_group_name_H-M   'P 1'
#
loop_
_entity.id
_entity.type
_entity.pdbx_description
1 polymer ?
#
loop_
_entity_poly.entity_id
_entity_poly.type
_entity_poly.pdbx_seq_one_letter_code
_entity_poly.pdbx_strand_id
1 'polypeptide(L)'
;MMKKFFATLLCLALVAGLFAACSGSKDNNAKADSKKVGIAVLSENGAFTDMRTGIESKLKEKYGDNVTCVYKNAAGDAASLSTIVSDFDNGDYDAVFTIATPATQAFVNQESETPCFFC
;
A
#
# COMPACT_ATOMS: atom_id res chain seq x y z
N MET A 1 8.24 60.16 17.73
CA MET A 1 8.61 58.93 18.46
C MET A 1 7.49 57.92 18.55
N MET A 2 6.24 58.28 18.65
CA MET A 2 5.13 57.31 18.75
C MET A 2 4.90 56.46 17.47
N LYS A 3 5.15 56.99 16.28
CA LYS A 3 4.97 56.25 15.01
C LYS A 3 5.90 55.05 14.82
N LYS A 4 7.08 55.10 15.44
CA LYS A 4 8.06 53.98 15.37
C LYS A 4 7.73 52.86 16.35
N PHE A 5 7.09 53.20 17.48
CA PHE A 5 6.64 52.18 18.45
C PHE A 5 5.45 51.40 17.94
N PHE A 6 4.54 52.03 17.18
CA PHE A 6 3.41 51.32 16.59
C PHE A 6 3.80 50.33 15.50
N ALA A 7 4.83 50.65 14.71
CA ALA A 7 5.32 49.77 13.70
C ALA A 7 6.01 48.52 14.28
N THR A 8 6.76 48.69 15.37
CA THR A 8 7.44 47.55 16.04
C THR A 8 6.44 46.67 16.78
N LEU A 9 5.40 47.25 17.38
CA LEU A 9 4.33 46.49 18.05
C LEU A 9 3.50 45.69 17.05
N LEU A 10 3.25 46.23 15.86
CA LEU A 10 2.50 45.58 14.79
C LEU A 10 3.29 44.42 14.22
N CYS A 11 4.62 44.55 14.06
CA CYS A 11 5.48 43.45 13.61
C CYS A 11 5.56 42.31 14.65
N LEU A 12 5.56 42.63 15.93
CA LEU A 12 5.59 41.61 16.99
C LEU A 12 4.26 40.82 17.03
N ALA A 13 3.13 41.48 16.78
CA ALA A 13 1.83 40.83 16.70
C ALA A 13 1.70 39.88 15.49
N LEU A 14 2.31 40.24 14.37
CA LEU A 14 2.33 39.39 13.18
C LEU A 14 3.21 38.14 13.34
N VAL A 15 4.32 38.24 14.05
CA VAL A 15 5.20 37.09 14.34
C VAL A 15 4.56 36.12 15.33
N ALA A 16 3.83 36.62 16.31
CA ALA A 16 3.10 35.78 17.27
C ALA A 16 1.94 35.03 16.63
N GLY A 17 1.31 35.59 15.58
CA GLY A 17 0.23 34.93 14.83
C GLY A 17 0.68 33.78 13.96
N LEU A 18 1.94 33.78 13.50
CA LEU A 18 2.49 32.71 12.67
C LEU A 18 2.88 31.46 13.48
N PHE A 19 3.18 31.59 14.76
CA PHE A 19 3.45 30.45 15.64
C PHE A 19 2.19 29.70 16.11
N ALA A 20 1.03 30.33 16.09
CA ALA A 20 -0.23 29.69 16.46
C ALA A 20 -0.80 28.80 15.33
N ALA A 21 -0.34 28.95 14.09
CA ALA A 21 -0.77 28.14 12.95
C ALA A 21 -0.04 26.78 12.85
N CYS A 22 1.00 26.54 13.65
CA CYS A 22 1.72 25.27 13.74
C CYS A 22 1.29 24.39 14.92
N SER A 23 0.27 24.79 15.67
CA SER A 23 -0.43 23.86 16.55
C SER A 23 -1.41 23.05 15.70
N GLY A 24 -0.81 22.25 14.79
CA GLY A 24 -1.55 21.26 14.04
C GLY A 24 -2.26 20.37 15.02
N SER A 25 -3.56 20.30 14.89
CA SER A 25 -4.38 19.27 15.44
C SER A 25 -3.60 17.96 15.30
N LYS A 26 -3.27 17.34 16.40
CA LYS A 26 -3.09 15.91 16.43
C LYS A 26 -4.47 15.33 16.13
N ASP A 27 -4.82 15.30 14.87
CA ASP A 27 -5.71 14.27 14.39
C ASP A 27 -4.96 12.97 14.67
N ASN A 28 -5.27 12.36 15.80
CA ASN A 28 -5.04 10.97 16.09
C ASN A 28 -5.96 10.11 15.19
N ASN A 29 -6.10 10.49 13.94
CA ASN A 29 -6.32 9.58 12.86
C ASN A 29 -4.92 9.10 12.46
N ALA A 30 -4.33 8.24 13.28
CA ALA A 30 -3.40 7.26 12.78
C ALA A 30 -4.19 6.56 11.67
N LYS A 31 -3.97 6.98 10.43
CA LYS A 31 -4.32 6.23 9.23
C LYS A 31 -3.62 4.91 9.48
N ALA A 32 -4.38 3.94 10.00
CA ALA A 32 -3.86 2.62 10.26
C ALA A 32 -3.18 2.22 8.98
N ASP A 33 -1.91 1.87 9.07
CA ASP A 33 -1.01 1.65 7.94
C ASP A 33 -1.67 0.60 7.03
N SER A 34 -2.38 1.08 6.01
CA SER A 34 -3.22 0.25 5.15
C SER A 34 -2.30 -0.57 4.28
N LYS A 35 -2.33 -1.89 4.46
CA LYS A 35 -1.54 -2.83 3.71
C LYS A 35 -2.20 -3.17 2.39
N LYS A 36 -1.42 -3.19 1.32
CA LYS A 36 -1.88 -3.58 -0.02
C LYS A 36 -1.13 -4.84 -0.45
N VAL A 37 -1.87 -5.90 -0.71
CA VAL A 37 -1.32 -7.23 -1.02
C VAL A 37 -1.81 -7.70 -2.37
N GLY A 38 -0.89 -8.09 -3.24
CA GLY A 38 -1.19 -8.72 -4.53
C GLY A 38 -1.30 -10.24 -4.40
N ILE A 39 -2.20 -10.85 -5.15
CA ILE A 39 -2.31 -12.32 -5.27
C ILE A 39 -2.39 -12.67 -6.75
N ALA A 40 -1.38 -13.38 -7.27
CA ALA A 40 -1.28 -13.77 -8.67
C ALA A 40 -1.43 -15.27 -8.86
N VAL A 41 -2.17 -15.67 -9.90
CA VAL A 41 -2.29 -17.06 -10.35
C VAL A 41 -2.31 -17.13 -11.88
N LEU A 42 -1.72 -18.18 -12.46
CA LEU A 42 -1.78 -18.39 -13.89
C LEU A 42 -3.19 -18.82 -14.33
N SER A 43 -3.77 -19.77 -13.65
CA SER A 43 -5.14 -20.26 -13.90
C SER A 43 -5.77 -20.70 -12.59
N GLU A 44 -7.07 -20.54 -12.48
CA GLU A 44 -7.84 -20.89 -11.27
C GLU A 44 -8.31 -22.33 -11.33
N ASN A 45 -8.27 -23.01 -10.19
CA ASN A 45 -8.92 -24.29 -9.92
C ASN A 45 -9.37 -24.32 -8.46
N GLY A 46 -10.10 -25.37 -8.07
CA GLY A 46 -10.66 -25.44 -6.71
C GLY A 46 -9.61 -25.30 -5.61
N ALA A 47 -8.47 -25.96 -5.73
CA ALA A 47 -7.40 -25.88 -4.72
C ALA A 47 -6.80 -24.46 -4.65
N PHE A 48 -6.60 -23.79 -5.77
CA PHE A 48 -6.05 -22.43 -5.82
C PHE A 48 -7.04 -21.40 -5.29
N THR A 49 -8.33 -21.62 -5.51
CA THR A 49 -9.40 -20.82 -4.91
C THR A 49 -9.38 -20.95 -3.38
N ASP A 50 -9.19 -22.16 -2.85
CA ASP A 50 -9.09 -22.38 -1.40
C ASP A 50 -7.83 -21.71 -0.82
N MET A 51 -6.68 -21.78 -1.51
CA MET A 51 -5.45 -21.09 -1.12
C MET A 51 -5.67 -19.57 -1.07
N ARG A 52 -6.25 -18.98 -2.12
CA ARG A 52 -6.59 -17.56 -2.16
C ARG A 52 -7.48 -17.17 -0.98
N THR A 53 -8.56 -17.89 -0.78
CA THR A 53 -9.52 -17.64 0.29
C THR A 53 -8.85 -17.72 1.66
N GLY A 54 -7.96 -18.68 1.86
CA GLY A 54 -7.17 -18.84 3.07
C GLY A 54 -6.25 -17.63 3.32
N ILE A 55 -5.54 -17.17 2.30
CA ILE A 55 -4.67 -15.99 2.37
C ILE A 55 -5.49 -14.74 2.74
N GLU A 56 -6.56 -14.46 1.98
CA GLU A 56 -7.42 -13.30 2.22
C GLU A 56 -8.03 -13.30 3.62
N SER A 57 -8.52 -14.47 4.08
CA SER A 57 -9.12 -14.63 5.41
C SER A 57 -8.10 -14.36 6.52
N LYS A 58 -6.88 -14.88 6.39
CA LYS A 58 -5.83 -14.68 7.41
C LYS A 58 -5.31 -13.24 7.42
N LEU A 59 -5.19 -12.61 6.29
CA LEU A 59 -4.82 -11.20 6.21
C LEU A 59 -5.90 -10.31 6.85
N LYS A 60 -7.17 -10.60 6.57
CA LYS A 60 -8.30 -9.87 7.16
C LYS A 60 -8.44 -10.10 8.66
N GLU A 61 -8.21 -11.33 9.13
CA GLU A 61 -8.16 -11.65 10.56
C GLU A 61 -7.09 -10.82 11.30
N LYS A 62 -5.91 -10.65 10.68
CA LYS A 62 -4.78 -9.97 11.28
C LYS A 62 -4.86 -8.44 11.19
N TYR A 63 -5.30 -7.90 10.06
CA TYR A 63 -5.25 -6.47 9.75
C TYR A 63 -6.63 -5.81 9.69
N GLY A 64 -7.72 -6.57 9.75
CA GLY A 64 -9.09 -6.07 9.67
C GLY A 64 -9.34 -5.34 8.34
N ASP A 65 -9.91 -4.14 8.43
CA ASP A 65 -10.20 -3.30 7.28
C ASP A 65 -8.95 -2.53 6.75
N ASN A 66 -7.80 -2.72 7.42
CA ASN A 66 -6.53 -2.09 7.04
C ASN A 66 -5.72 -2.91 6.03
N VAL A 67 -6.30 -3.91 5.40
CA VAL A 67 -5.70 -4.66 4.31
C VAL A 67 -6.59 -4.67 3.08
N THR A 68 -5.96 -4.43 1.93
CA THR A 68 -6.59 -4.56 0.61
C THR A 68 -5.89 -5.67 -0.15
N CYS A 69 -6.62 -6.72 -0.50
CA CYS A 69 -6.12 -7.82 -1.33
C CYS A 69 -6.55 -7.58 -2.78
N VAL A 70 -5.59 -7.59 -3.69
CA VAL A 70 -5.80 -7.45 -5.14
C VAL A 70 -5.49 -8.78 -5.80
N TYR A 71 -6.53 -9.53 -6.16
CA TYR A 71 -6.42 -10.80 -6.85
C TYR A 71 -6.42 -10.64 -8.37
N LYS A 72 -5.48 -11.28 -9.03
CA LYS A 72 -5.35 -11.31 -10.50
C LYS A 72 -5.14 -12.74 -10.99
N ASN A 73 -5.97 -13.14 -11.96
CA ASN A 73 -5.92 -14.43 -12.63
C ASN A 73 -5.58 -14.22 -14.12
N ALA A 74 -4.52 -14.86 -14.60
CA ALA A 74 -4.08 -14.76 -15.98
C ALA A 74 -4.87 -15.65 -16.94
N ALA A 75 -5.84 -16.44 -16.47
CA ALA A 75 -6.70 -17.31 -17.25
C ALA A 75 -5.92 -18.29 -18.17
N GLY A 76 -4.77 -18.76 -17.72
CA GLY A 76 -3.91 -19.68 -18.47
C GLY A 76 -2.96 -19.01 -19.47
N ASP A 77 -3.03 -17.68 -19.62
CA ASP A 77 -2.18 -16.95 -20.57
C ASP A 77 -0.91 -16.42 -19.90
N ALA A 78 0.24 -16.89 -20.39
CA ALA A 78 1.55 -16.51 -19.85
C ALA A 78 1.89 -15.02 -20.08
N ALA A 79 1.42 -14.42 -21.17
CA ALA A 79 1.64 -13.01 -21.45
C ALA A 79 0.83 -12.13 -20.47
N SER A 80 -0.41 -12.51 -20.21
CA SER A 80 -1.24 -11.87 -19.17
C SER A 80 -0.62 -12.01 -17.78
N LEU A 81 -0.05 -13.18 -17.46
CA LEU A 81 0.65 -13.39 -16.20
C LEU A 81 1.86 -12.47 -16.05
N SER A 82 2.65 -12.32 -17.11
CA SER A 82 3.80 -11.41 -17.13
C SER A 82 3.38 -9.97 -16.89
N THR A 83 2.27 -9.53 -17.46
CA THR A 83 1.69 -8.20 -17.23
C THR A 83 1.24 -8.04 -15.78
N ILE A 84 0.53 -9.04 -15.22
CA ILE A 84 0.05 -9.03 -13.85
C ILE A 84 1.21 -8.89 -12.85
N VAL A 85 2.26 -9.67 -13.01
CA VAL A 85 3.41 -9.63 -12.09
C VAL A 85 4.20 -8.34 -12.23
N SER A 86 4.29 -7.77 -13.42
CA SER A 86 4.90 -6.46 -13.66
C SER A 86 4.07 -5.34 -13.02
N ASP A 87 2.74 -5.40 -13.08
CA ASP A 87 1.87 -4.45 -12.40
C ASP A 87 2.04 -4.52 -10.88
N PHE A 88 2.24 -5.70 -10.33
CA PHE A 88 2.48 -5.87 -8.90
C PHE A 88 3.86 -5.38 -8.47
N ASP A 89 4.88 -5.56 -9.32
CA ASP A 89 6.22 -5.05 -9.06
C ASP A 89 6.29 -3.52 -9.12
N ASN A 90 5.63 -2.90 -10.11
CA ASN A 90 5.61 -1.45 -10.29
C ASN A 90 4.57 -0.73 -9.44
N GLY A 91 3.68 -1.46 -8.77
CA GLY A 91 2.65 -0.91 -7.88
C GLY A 91 3.14 -0.78 -6.44
N ASP A 92 2.45 0.05 -5.66
CA ASP A 92 2.72 0.21 -4.23
C ASP A 92 2.11 -0.97 -3.44
N TYR A 93 2.73 -2.15 -3.54
CA TYR A 93 2.33 -3.35 -2.80
C TYR A 93 3.31 -3.63 -1.66
N ASP A 94 2.76 -3.93 -0.48
CA ASP A 94 3.56 -4.33 0.68
C ASP A 94 4.06 -5.78 0.58
N ALA A 95 3.32 -6.61 -0.14
CA ALA A 95 3.68 -8.01 -0.41
C ALA A 95 2.89 -8.56 -1.60
N VAL A 96 3.44 -9.61 -2.22
CA VAL A 96 2.76 -10.37 -3.27
C VAL A 96 2.74 -11.84 -2.92
N PHE A 97 1.58 -12.47 -3.04
CA PHE A 97 1.42 -13.93 -2.99
C PHE A 97 1.31 -14.47 -4.41
N THR A 98 2.10 -15.48 -4.71
CA THR A 98 2.02 -16.20 -5.98
C THR A 98 1.54 -17.62 -5.74
N ILE A 99 0.48 -18.02 -6.43
CA ILE A 99 -0.10 -19.36 -6.32
C ILE A 99 0.42 -20.21 -7.47
N ALA A 100 1.07 -21.31 -7.15
CA ALA A 100 1.71 -22.27 -8.03
C ALA A 100 2.98 -21.76 -8.74
N THR A 101 3.78 -22.71 -9.19
CA THR A 101 5.11 -22.48 -9.77
C THR A 101 5.15 -21.46 -10.93
N PRO A 102 4.23 -21.46 -11.89
CA PRO A 102 4.31 -20.51 -13.00
C PRO A 102 4.21 -19.05 -12.55
N ALA A 103 3.33 -18.75 -11.58
CA ALA A 103 3.17 -17.41 -11.05
C ALA A 103 4.41 -16.99 -10.24
N THR A 104 4.97 -17.91 -9.46
CA THR A 104 6.19 -17.69 -8.68
C THR A 104 7.38 -17.39 -9.59
N GLN A 105 7.60 -18.20 -10.61
CA GLN A 105 8.70 -18.00 -11.57
C GLN A 105 8.55 -16.67 -12.32
N ALA A 106 7.35 -16.34 -12.76
CA ALA A 106 7.09 -15.08 -13.44
C ALA A 106 7.43 -13.87 -12.56
N PHE A 107 7.09 -13.92 -11.28
CA PHE A 107 7.37 -12.83 -10.33
C PHE A 107 8.86 -12.75 -9.97
N VAL A 108 9.51 -13.87 -9.70
CA VAL A 108 10.96 -13.91 -9.38
C VAL A 108 11.80 -13.37 -10.53
N ASN A 109 11.40 -13.63 -11.78
CA ASN A 109 12.09 -13.12 -12.96
C ASN A 109 11.99 -11.59 -13.14
N GLN A 110 11.12 -10.90 -12.38
CA GLN A 110 11.06 -9.43 -12.36
C GLN A 110 12.20 -8.81 -11.53
N GLU A 111 12.93 -9.62 -10.76
CA GLU A 111 13.97 -9.14 -9.82
C GLU A 111 13.43 -8.06 -8.85
N SER A 112 12.15 -8.21 -8.47
CA SER A 112 11.42 -7.27 -7.63
C SER A 112 11.98 -7.22 -6.21
N GLU A 113 12.00 -6.02 -5.63
CA GLU A 113 12.29 -5.82 -4.19
C GLU A 113 11.05 -6.06 -3.31
N THR A 114 9.86 -6.16 -3.89
CA THR A 114 8.63 -6.45 -3.16
C THR A 114 8.64 -7.86 -2.60
N PRO A 115 8.38 -8.05 -1.29
CA PRO A 115 8.34 -9.39 -0.69
C PRO A 115 7.36 -10.31 -1.40
N CYS A 116 7.83 -11.48 -1.82
CA CYS A 116 7.02 -12.49 -2.48
C CYS A 116 6.90 -13.74 -1.61
N PHE A 117 5.67 -14.18 -1.42
CA PHE A 117 5.33 -15.42 -0.74
C PHE A 117 4.69 -16.36 -1.75
N PHE A 118 5.15 -17.59 -1.79
CA PHE A 118 4.65 -18.62 -2.72
C PHE A 118 3.93 -19.75 -1.99
N CYS A 119 2.93 -20.32 -2.62
CA CYS A 119 2.19 -21.50 -2.18
C CYS A 119 1.80 -22.40 -3.37
#